data_8413d65336be89a5f6ba23b0eb1f37e6
#
_entry.id   8413d65336be89a5f6ba23b0eb1f37e6
#
_cell.length_a   1.000
_cell.length_b   1.000
_cell.length_c   1.000
_cell.angle_alpha   90.00
_cell.angle_beta   90.00
_cell.angle_gamma   90.00
#
_symmetry.space_group_name_H-M   'P 1'
#
loop_
_entity.id
_entity.type
_entity.pdbx_description
1 polymer ?
#
loop_
_entity_poly.entity_id
_entity_poly.type
_entity_poly.pdbx_seq_one_letter_code
_entity_poly.pdbx_strand_id
1 'polypeptide(L)'
;PVTGEIFGEFYAPDLSGHEWGVIDYTTLKRTTIAPAQHVYVALGIANDGFAYGVTKEGDFYQIDRTTGAETLKGSTGVVVSDNNGQYFTQSGEFDPRTNEFFWASTDRDGKFQLYTINLENGKVTPVGGYSTEASLMALTFPKTPTAPAAPAAASGLKADFKDGKLQGTFQFTAPDKTFDGSSLTGNVSYTLYANE
;
A
#
# COMPACT_ATOMS: atom_id res chain seq x y z
N PRO A 1 -6.33 4.03 0.57
CA PRO A 1 -7.40 4.52 -0.27
C PRO A 1 -8.69 3.76 0.05
N VAL A 2 -9.72 4.52 0.38
CA VAL A 2 -10.99 4.00 0.92
C VAL A 2 -12.06 3.94 -0.19
N THR A 3 -11.66 4.17 -1.46
CA THR A 3 -12.59 4.40 -2.56
C THR A 3 -12.98 3.15 -3.34
N GLY A 4 -12.31 2.02 -3.11
CA GLY A 4 -12.59 0.81 -3.89
C GLY A 4 -12.09 0.86 -5.33
N GLU A 5 -11.14 1.74 -5.62
CA GLU A 5 -10.59 1.96 -6.94
C GLU A 5 -9.11 1.54 -6.99
N ILE A 6 -8.71 0.88 -8.06
CA ILE A 6 -7.33 0.51 -8.35
C ILE A 6 -6.86 1.34 -9.53
N PHE A 7 -5.94 2.27 -9.28
CA PHE A 7 -5.31 3.07 -10.32
C PHE A 7 -4.04 2.40 -10.83
N GLY A 8 -3.75 2.59 -12.11
CA GLY A 8 -2.55 2.05 -12.71
C GLY A 8 -2.37 2.41 -14.18
N GLU A 9 -1.24 1.98 -14.70
CA GLU A 9 -0.95 2.00 -16.12
C GLU A 9 -1.35 0.66 -16.74
N PHE A 10 -2.00 0.71 -17.88
CA PHE A 10 -2.52 -0.44 -18.60
C PHE A 10 -2.12 -0.36 -20.07
N TYR A 11 -1.96 -1.48 -20.72
CA TYR A 11 -1.91 -1.50 -22.18
C TYR A 11 -3.25 -1.06 -22.77
N ALA A 12 -3.21 -0.23 -23.80
CA ALA A 12 -4.37 0.06 -24.61
C ALA A 12 -4.96 -1.24 -25.21
N PRO A 13 -6.28 -1.34 -25.40
CA PRO A 13 -6.91 -2.58 -25.86
C PRO A 13 -6.36 -3.09 -27.20
N ASP A 14 -5.91 -2.19 -28.07
CA ASP A 14 -5.29 -2.48 -29.37
C ASP A 14 -3.77 -2.63 -29.30
N LEU A 15 -3.19 -2.57 -28.11
CA LEU A 15 -1.74 -2.60 -27.85
C LEU A 15 -0.94 -1.46 -28.51
N SER A 16 -1.62 -0.38 -28.93
CA SER A 16 -0.98 0.78 -29.57
C SER A 16 -0.17 1.65 -28.61
N GLY A 17 -0.34 1.47 -27.31
CA GLY A 17 0.34 2.26 -26.29
C GLY A 17 -0.10 1.89 -24.88
N HIS A 18 0.12 2.81 -23.97
CA HIS A 18 -0.21 2.70 -22.56
C HIS A 18 -1.25 3.76 -22.17
N GLU A 19 -2.11 3.42 -21.24
CA GLU A 19 -3.18 4.26 -20.74
C GLU A 19 -3.13 4.30 -19.21
N TRP A 20 -3.25 5.49 -18.65
CA TRP A 20 -3.57 5.66 -17.24
C TRP A 20 -5.05 5.42 -17.02
N GLY A 21 -5.40 4.60 -16.06
CA GLY A 21 -6.78 4.24 -15.83
C GLY A 21 -7.08 3.78 -14.43
N VAL A 22 -8.35 3.44 -14.23
CA VAL A 22 -8.89 2.94 -12.97
C VAL A 22 -9.69 1.67 -13.20
N ILE A 23 -9.57 0.73 -12.27
CA ILE A 23 -10.42 -0.45 -12.18
C ILE A 23 -11.29 -0.32 -10.94
N ASP A 24 -12.59 -0.40 -11.12
CA ASP A 24 -13.53 -0.66 -10.04
C ASP A 24 -13.39 -2.12 -9.61
N TYR A 25 -12.94 -2.37 -8.39
CA TYR A 25 -12.67 -3.73 -7.94
C TYR A 25 -13.93 -4.57 -7.69
N THR A 26 -15.11 -3.94 -7.59
CA THR A 26 -16.40 -4.62 -7.40
C THR A 26 -16.94 -5.17 -8.72
N THR A 27 -16.85 -4.35 -9.76
CA THR A 27 -17.38 -4.68 -11.10
C THR A 27 -16.29 -5.20 -12.03
N LEU A 28 -15.03 -5.06 -11.68
CA LEU A 28 -13.83 -5.33 -12.50
C LEU A 28 -13.82 -4.54 -13.81
N LYS A 29 -14.59 -3.46 -13.87
CA LYS A 29 -14.64 -2.60 -15.04
C LYS A 29 -13.47 -1.62 -15.03
N ARG A 30 -12.68 -1.65 -16.11
CA ARG A 30 -11.64 -0.65 -16.38
C ARG A 30 -12.24 0.59 -17.03
N THR A 31 -11.78 1.75 -16.61
CA THR A 31 -12.06 3.04 -17.25
C THR A 31 -10.72 3.73 -17.54
N THR A 32 -10.49 4.09 -18.80
CA THR A 32 -9.34 4.89 -19.21
C THR A 32 -9.56 6.35 -18.79
N ILE A 33 -8.54 6.95 -18.20
CA ILE A 33 -8.53 8.35 -17.78
C ILE A 33 -7.81 9.19 -18.82
N ALA A 34 -6.58 8.79 -19.19
CA ALA A 34 -5.74 9.50 -20.17
C ALA A 34 -4.75 8.54 -20.83
N PRO A 35 -4.21 8.88 -22.01
CA PRO A 35 -3.01 8.22 -22.52
C PRO A 35 -1.84 8.42 -21.54
N ALA A 36 -1.12 7.37 -21.21
CA ALA A 36 0.13 7.48 -20.45
C ALA A 36 1.26 7.90 -21.39
N GLN A 37 2.06 8.89 -20.96
CA GLN A 37 3.16 9.40 -21.78
C GLN A 37 4.46 8.61 -21.58
N HIS A 38 4.56 7.91 -20.45
CA HIS A 38 5.73 7.14 -20.06
C HIS A 38 5.33 5.71 -19.67
N VAL A 39 6.29 4.81 -19.73
CA VAL A 39 6.16 3.44 -19.23
C VAL A 39 6.78 3.39 -17.84
N TYR A 40 5.97 3.04 -16.86
CA TYR A 40 6.39 2.96 -15.47
C TYR A 40 6.81 1.55 -15.08
N VAL A 41 7.96 1.43 -14.43
CA VAL A 41 8.48 0.15 -13.90
C VAL A 41 8.18 0.00 -12.40
N ALA A 42 7.84 1.09 -11.73
CA ALA A 42 7.45 1.13 -10.33
C ALA A 42 6.41 2.23 -10.13
N LEU A 43 5.35 1.92 -9.41
CA LEU A 43 4.26 2.85 -9.11
C LEU A 43 3.82 2.67 -7.65
N GLY A 44 3.38 3.75 -7.03
CA GLY A 44 2.74 3.75 -5.72
C GLY A 44 1.86 4.99 -5.54
N ILE A 45 0.90 4.93 -4.62
CA ILE A 45 0.02 6.06 -4.30
C ILE A 45 0.36 6.58 -2.91
N ALA A 46 0.71 7.86 -2.85
CA ALA A 46 1.06 8.57 -1.62
C ALA A 46 -0.16 8.99 -0.80
N ASN A 47 0.08 9.40 0.44
CA ASN A 47 -0.97 9.89 1.33
C ASN A 47 -1.56 11.24 0.87
N ASP A 48 -0.86 12.00 0.02
CA ASP A 48 -1.36 13.23 -0.60
C ASP A 48 -2.38 12.98 -1.72
N GLY A 49 -2.53 11.71 -2.10
CA GLY A 49 -3.50 11.26 -3.11
C GLY A 49 -2.95 11.25 -4.53
N PHE A 50 -1.72 11.70 -4.77
CA PHE A 50 -1.07 11.52 -6.06
C PHE A 50 -0.46 10.13 -6.20
N ALA A 51 -0.36 9.65 -7.43
CA ALA A 51 0.50 8.53 -7.74
C ALA A 51 1.91 9.04 -8.05
N TYR A 52 2.90 8.21 -7.78
CA TYR A 52 4.29 8.47 -8.11
C TYR A 52 4.87 7.22 -8.78
N GLY A 53 5.78 7.45 -9.72
CA GLY A 53 6.38 6.32 -10.41
C GLY A 53 7.75 6.61 -11.00
N VAL A 54 8.50 5.53 -11.16
CA VAL A 54 9.78 5.51 -11.88
C VAL A 54 9.52 5.00 -13.29
N THR A 55 9.98 5.72 -14.29
CA THR A 55 9.88 5.29 -15.69
C THR A 55 10.98 4.30 -16.05
N LYS A 56 10.83 3.64 -17.19
CA LYS A 56 11.87 2.77 -17.75
C LYS A 56 13.17 3.50 -18.09
N GLU A 57 13.13 4.84 -18.23
CA GLU A 57 14.30 5.70 -18.43
C GLU A 57 14.99 6.05 -17.11
N GLY A 58 14.37 5.77 -15.97
CA GLY A 58 14.87 6.10 -14.64
C GLY A 58 14.49 7.49 -14.15
N ASP A 59 13.52 8.11 -14.76
CA ASP A 59 12.96 9.39 -14.31
C ASP A 59 11.79 9.18 -13.36
N PHE A 60 11.65 10.07 -12.39
CA PHE A 60 10.62 10.01 -11.35
C PHE A 60 9.55 11.07 -11.58
N TYR A 61 8.30 10.62 -11.66
CA TYR A 61 7.14 11.48 -11.92
C TYR A 61 6.13 11.41 -10.79
N GLN A 62 5.43 12.53 -10.60
CA GLN A 62 4.17 12.62 -9.90
C GLN A 62 3.04 12.60 -10.93
N ILE A 63 1.98 11.83 -10.65
CA ILE A 63 0.85 11.63 -11.56
C ILE A 63 -0.42 12.01 -10.82
N ASP A 64 -1.18 12.96 -11.37
CA ASP A 64 -2.54 13.22 -10.90
C ASP A 64 -3.41 12.01 -11.30
N ARG A 65 -3.83 11.23 -10.34
CA ARG A 65 -4.57 9.99 -10.62
C ARG A 65 -5.94 10.22 -11.23
N THR A 66 -6.52 11.42 -11.09
CA THR A 66 -7.86 11.76 -11.63
C THR A 66 -7.82 12.27 -13.06
N THR A 67 -6.71 12.88 -13.46
CA THR A 67 -6.53 13.45 -14.79
C THR A 67 -5.48 12.74 -15.63
N GLY A 68 -4.62 11.93 -15.00
CA GLY A 68 -3.47 11.30 -15.64
C GLY A 68 -2.34 12.29 -15.97
N ALA A 69 -2.42 13.54 -15.50
CA ALA A 69 -1.38 14.54 -15.75
C ALA A 69 -0.09 14.18 -15.03
N GLU A 70 1.01 14.14 -15.77
CA GLU A 70 2.34 13.75 -15.31
C GLU A 70 3.23 14.97 -15.08
N THR A 71 3.91 15.03 -13.95
CA THR A 71 4.86 16.10 -13.59
C THR A 71 6.21 15.49 -13.24
N LEU A 72 7.24 15.79 -14.01
CA LEU A 72 8.61 15.34 -13.74
C LEU A 72 9.09 15.93 -12.40
N LYS A 73 9.55 15.08 -11.51
CA LYS A 73 10.20 15.48 -10.26
C LYS A 73 11.71 15.51 -10.41
N GLY A 74 12.27 14.60 -11.19
CA GLY A 74 13.70 14.55 -11.48
C GLY A 74 14.16 13.16 -11.90
N SER A 75 15.45 13.03 -12.21
CA SER A 75 16.05 11.74 -12.53
C SER A 75 16.55 11.06 -11.26
N THR A 76 16.28 9.75 -11.15
CA THR A 76 16.83 8.92 -10.08
C THR A 76 18.34 8.76 -10.19
N GLY A 77 18.89 8.88 -11.39
CA GLY A 77 20.29 8.61 -11.70
C GLY A 77 20.62 7.12 -11.76
N VAL A 78 19.64 6.26 -11.58
CA VAL A 78 19.78 4.80 -11.69
C VAL A 78 19.45 4.38 -13.12
N VAL A 79 20.33 3.57 -13.71
CA VAL A 79 20.07 2.97 -15.01
C VAL A 79 19.15 1.76 -14.81
N VAL A 80 17.91 1.90 -15.23
CA VAL A 80 16.92 0.83 -15.16
C VAL A 80 17.28 -0.30 -16.13
N SER A 81 17.13 -1.54 -15.69
CA SER A 81 17.35 -2.69 -16.57
C SER A 81 16.31 -2.74 -17.68
N ASP A 82 16.77 -2.89 -18.91
CA ASP A 82 15.89 -3.22 -20.02
C ASP A 82 15.85 -4.72 -20.32
N ASN A 83 16.74 -5.50 -19.71
CA ASN A 83 16.85 -6.97 -19.80
C ASN A 83 16.09 -7.58 -20.98
N ASN A 84 16.43 -7.17 -22.20
CA ASN A 84 15.74 -7.51 -23.45
C ASN A 84 14.25 -7.11 -23.49
N GLY A 85 13.91 -5.94 -22.93
CA GLY A 85 12.53 -5.44 -22.84
C GLY A 85 11.72 -5.99 -21.66
N GLN A 86 12.35 -6.70 -20.73
CA GLN A 86 11.72 -7.22 -19.53
C GLN A 86 11.99 -6.29 -18.32
N TYR A 87 11.18 -5.25 -18.19
CA TYR A 87 11.25 -4.32 -17.04
C TYR A 87 10.51 -4.83 -15.79
N PHE A 88 9.96 -6.03 -15.85
CA PHE A 88 8.90 -6.52 -14.96
C PHE A 88 9.36 -6.97 -13.57
N THR A 89 10.67 -6.99 -13.32
CA THR A 89 11.22 -7.42 -12.03
C THR A 89 11.47 -6.24 -11.08
N GLN A 90 10.58 -5.24 -11.11
CA GLN A 90 10.69 -4.05 -10.27
C GLN A 90 9.37 -3.78 -9.57
N SER A 91 9.41 -3.06 -8.47
CA SER A 91 8.23 -2.72 -7.70
C SER A 91 8.43 -1.43 -6.93
N GLY A 92 7.38 -0.63 -6.84
CA GLY A 92 7.33 0.56 -6.00
C GLY A 92 6.14 0.52 -5.06
N GLU A 93 6.32 1.03 -3.86
CA GLU A 93 5.24 1.15 -2.87
C GLU A 93 5.57 2.24 -1.86
N PHE A 94 4.55 2.87 -1.32
CA PHE A 94 4.67 3.80 -0.20
C PHE A 94 4.54 3.09 1.14
N ASP A 95 5.44 3.38 2.07
CA ASP A 95 5.18 3.05 3.48
C ASP A 95 4.04 3.97 3.97
N PRO A 96 2.88 3.45 4.33
CA PRO A 96 1.72 4.26 4.71
C PRO A 96 1.93 5.02 6.02
N ARG A 97 2.96 4.69 6.81
CA ARG A 97 3.28 5.32 8.10
C ARG A 97 4.16 6.55 7.92
N THR A 98 5.15 6.47 7.01
CA THR A 98 6.16 7.52 6.79
C THR A 98 5.90 8.33 5.54
N ASN A 99 5.06 7.82 4.61
CA ASN A 99 4.85 8.35 3.27
C ASN A 99 6.15 8.41 2.44
N GLU A 100 7.10 7.51 2.72
CA GLU A 100 8.31 7.33 1.91
C GLU A 100 8.02 6.36 0.76
N PHE A 101 8.49 6.70 -0.41
CA PHE A 101 8.42 5.82 -1.58
C PHE A 101 9.64 4.90 -1.60
N PHE A 102 9.38 3.60 -1.58
CA PHE A 102 10.38 2.57 -1.74
C PHE A 102 10.35 1.99 -3.14
N TRP A 103 11.50 1.80 -3.71
CA TRP A 103 11.68 1.22 -5.03
C TRP A 103 12.64 0.04 -4.97
N ALA A 104 12.14 -1.14 -5.30
CA ALA A 104 12.92 -2.34 -5.52
C ALA A 104 13.35 -2.36 -7.00
N SER A 105 14.57 -1.96 -7.25
CA SER A 105 15.14 -1.79 -8.58
C SER A 105 15.96 -2.99 -9.01
N THR A 106 15.96 -3.26 -10.31
CA THR A 106 16.94 -4.13 -10.95
C THR A 106 17.73 -3.29 -11.94
N ASP A 107 19.06 -3.25 -11.79
CA ASP A 107 19.92 -2.56 -12.72
C ASP A 107 20.21 -3.41 -13.98
N ARG A 108 20.97 -2.81 -14.92
CA ARG A 108 21.29 -3.45 -16.20
C ARG A 108 22.15 -4.72 -16.05
N ASP A 109 22.88 -4.85 -14.95
CA ASP A 109 23.72 -6.00 -14.63
C ASP A 109 22.94 -7.11 -13.87
N GLY A 110 21.63 -6.91 -13.68
CA GLY A 110 20.78 -7.83 -12.92
C GLY A 110 20.96 -7.74 -11.42
N LYS A 111 21.56 -6.65 -10.90
CA LYS A 111 21.70 -6.44 -9.48
C LYS A 111 20.44 -5.79 -8.92
N PHE A 112 19.99 -6.32 -7.81
CA PHE A 112 18.81 -5.84 -7.10
C PHE A 112 19.22 -4.89 -5.98
N GLN A 113 18.56 -3.74 -5.93
CA GLN A 113 18.80 -2.72 -4.92
C GLN A 113 17.48 -2.14 -4.44
N LEU A 114 17.33 -1.99 -3.13
CA LEU A 114 16.24 -1.23 -2.55
C LEU A 114 16.68 0.23 -2.39
N TYR A 115 15.82 1.14 -2.83
CA TYR A 115 16.00 2.57 -2.68
C TYR A 115 14.80 3.20 -1.97
N THR A 116 15.02 4.31 -1.28
CA THR A 116 14.00 5.33 -1.06
C THR A 116 14.20 6.45 -2.07
N ILE A 117 13.10 7.13 -2.44
CA ILE A 117 13.11 8.23 -3.41
C ILE A 117 12.59 9.51 -2.75
N ASN A 118 13.34 10.59 -2.91
CA ASN A 118 12.90 11.92 -2.51
C ASN A 118 11.82 12.42 -3.47
N LEU A 119 10.61 12.69 -2.95
CA LEU A 119 9.43 13.04 -3.75
C LEU A 119 9.55 14.41 -4.44
N GLU A 120 10.43 15.29 -3.98
CA GLU A 120 10.59 16.63 -4.55
C GLU A 120 11.51 16.66 -5.77
N ASN A 121 12.53 15.78 -5.80
CA ASN A 121 13.58 15.87 -6.80
C ASN A 121 13.98 14.53 -7.44
N GLY A 122 13.32 13.42 -7.08
CA GLY A 122 13.57 12.11 -7.65
C GLY A 122 14.87 11.43 -7.20
N LYS A 123 15.66 12.06 -6.34
CA LYS A 123 16.95 11.48 -5.91
C LYS A 123 16.74 10.25 -5.04
N VAL A 124 17.54 9.23 -5.30
CA VAL A 124 17.49 7.97 -4.58
C VAL A 124 18.51 7.89 -3.44
N THR A 125 18.15 7.18 -2.39
CA THR A 125 19.05 6.77 -1.31
C THR A 125 18.99 5.25 -1.19
N PRO A 126 20.12 4.52 -1.28
CA PRO A 126 20.11 3.08 -1.13
C PRO A 126 19.80 2.71 0.32
N VAL A 127 18.87 1.78 0.51
CA VAL A 127 18.48 1.23 1.83
C VAL A 127 19.30 0.01 2.18
N GLY A 128 19.82 -0.68 1.18
CA GLY A 128 20.64 -1.88 1.31
C GLY A 128 20.71 -2.60 -0.02
N GLY A 129 21.63 -3.56 -0.13
CA GLY A 129 21.73 -4.42 -1.30
C GLY A 129 21.06 -5.76 -1.05
N TYR A 130 20.53 -6.34 -2.10
CA TYR A 130 20.06 -7.72 -2.09
C TYR A 130 21.17 -8.67 -2.55
N SER A 131 20.97 -9.94 -2.27
CA SER A 131 21.69 -10.99 -2.96
C SER A 131 21.48 -10.88 -4.48
N THR A 132 22.54 -11.07 -5.26
CA THR A 132 22.46 -11.12 -6.72
C THR A 132 21.62 -12.29 -7.25
N GLU A 133 21.18 -13.16 -6.36
CA GLU A 133 20.41 -14.37 -6.68
C GLU A 133 18.89 -14.19 -6.46
N ALA A 134 18.43 -13.02 -5.99
CA ALA A 134 17.03 -12.78 -5.69
C ALA A 134 16.52 -11.48 -6.32
N SER A 135 15.33 -11.52 -6.96
CA SER A 135 14.60 -10.33 -7.40
C SER A 135 13.37 -10.10 -6.54
N LEU A 136 13.08 -8.84 -6.24
CA LEU A 136 11.87 -8.44 -5.53
C LEU A 136 10.85 -7.93 -6.54
N MET A 137 9.88 -8.76 -6.88
CA MET A 137 8.87 -8.46 -7.91
C MET A 137 7.63 -7.77 -7.36
N ALA A 138 7.39 -7.83 -6.05
CA ALA A 138 6.27 -7.19 -5.39
C ALA A 138 6.70 -6.69 -4.02
N LEU A 139 6.63 -5.38 -3.84
CA LEU A 139 6.86 -4.71 -2.57
C LEU A 139 5.49 -4.39 -1.94
N THR A 140 5.34 -4.71 -0.69
CA THR A 140 4.15 -4.32 0.07
C THR A 140 4.52 -4.04 1.51
N PHE A 141 3.92 -2.99 2.07
CA PHE A 141 4.03 -2.71 3.50
C PHE A 141 2.80 -3.26 4.22
N PRO A 142 2.98 -3.84 5.42
CA PRO A 142 1.84 -4.22 6.22
C PRO A 142 1.05 -2.94 6.50
N LYS A 143 -0.13 -2.86 5.94
CA LYS A 143 -1.09 -1.83 6.32
C LYS A 143 -1.47 -2.16 7.75
N THR A 144 -1.05 -1.33 8.69
CA THR A 144 -1.70 -1.34 9.99
C THR A 144 -3.19 -1.17 9.70
N PRO A 145 -4.04 -2.12 10.08
CA PRO A 145 -5.45 -1.91 9.89
C PRO A 145 -5.78 -0.56 10.52
N THR A 146 -6.25 0.40 9.74
CA THR A 146 -7.01 1.55 10.24
C THR A 146 -8.42 1.10 10.58
N ALA A 147 -8.57 -0.15 11.02
CA ALA A 147 -9.68 -0.49 11.87
C ALA A 147 -9.59 0.48 13.06
N PRO A 148 -10.68 1.09 13.49
CA PRO A 148 -10.68 1.77 14.78
C PRO A 148 -9.97 0.82 15.74
N ALA A 149 -8.87 1.29 16.33
CA ALA A 149 -7.92 0.43 17.02
C ALA A 149 -8.73 -0.49 17.93
N ALA A 150 -8.52 -1.79 17.81
CA ALA A 150 -9.36 -2.76 18.50
C ALA A 150 -9.45 -2.38 19.98
N PRO A 151 -10.61 -2.46 20.62
CA PRO A 151 -10.73 -2.17 22.02
C PRO A 151 -9.69 -2.95 22.82
N ALA A 152 -9.12 -2.36 23.83
CA ALA A 152 -8.30 -3.08 24.79
C ALA A 152 -9.13 -4.22 25.41
N ALA A 153 -8.46 -5.21 26.00
CA ALA A 153 -9.18 -6.31 26.64
C ALA A 153 -10.10 -5.81 27.76
N ALA A 154 -11.31 -6.34 27.82
CA ALA A 154 -12.15 -6.15 28.99
C ALA A 154 -11.47 -6.75 30.23
N SER A 155 -11.62 -6.14 31.37
CA SER A 155 -10.99 -6.55 32.62
C SER A 155 -12.03 -6.89 33.70
N GLY A 156 -11.60 -7.53 34.76
CA GLY A 156 -12.44 -7.77 35.93
C GLY A 156 -13.64 -8.69 35.65
N LEU A 157 -13.54 -9.63 34.70
CA LEU A 157 -14.60 -10.58 34.42
C LEU A 157 -14.92 -11.39 35.66
N LYS A 158 -16.17 -11.33 36.09
CA LYS A 158 -16.74 -12.13 37.18
C LYS A 158 -18.00 -12.82 36.68
N ALA A 159 -18.13 -14.07 37.00
CA ALA A 159 -19.33 -14.84 36.73
C ALA A 159 -19.91 -15.34 38.10
N ASP A 160 -21.16 -15.02 38.36
CA ASP A 160 -21.87 -15.49 39.54
C ASP A 160 -23.09 -16.30 39.09
N PHE A 161 -22.98 -17.60 39.29
CA PHE A 161 -24.05 -18.57 38.97
C PHE A 161 -24.74 -18.99 40.27
N LYS A 162 -26.07 -18.98 40.28
CA LYS A 162 -26.83 -19.55 41.38
C LYS A 162 -26.76 -21.04 41.35
N ASP A 163 -26.44 -21.63 42.50
CA ASP A 163 -26.34 -23.08 42.66
C ASP A 163 -27.54 -23.82 42.06
N GLY A 164 -27.22 -24.77 41.13
CA GLY A 164 -28.20 -25.61 40.48
C GLY A 164 -29.09 -24.92 39.43
N LYS A 165 -28.76 -23.73 38.97
CA LYS A 165 -29.53 -22.98 37.94
C LYS A 165 -28.62 -22.51 36.80
N LEU A 166 -29.11 -22.61 35.58
CA LEU A 166 -28.47 -22.03 34.37
C LEU A 166 -28.67 -20.53 34.28
N GLN A 167 -28.81 -19.83 35.40
CA GLN A 167 -28.97 -18.39 35.49
C GLN A 167 -27.85 -17.81 36.32
N GLY A 168 -27.14 -16.83 35.77
CA GLY A 168 -26.05 -16.13 36.43
C GLY A 168 -25.90 -14.71 35.92
N THR A 169 -25.01 -13.99 36.56
CA THR A 169 -24.65 -12.62 36.18
C THR A 169 -23.19 -12.60 35.77
N PHE A 170 -22.91 -11.97 34.64
CA PHE A 170 -21.56 -11.65 34.20
C PHE A 170 -21.32 -10.17 34.45
N GLN A 171 -20.20 -9.85 35.07
CA GLN A 171 -19.74 -8.48 35.26
C GLN A 171 -18.33 -8.35 34.69
N PHE A 172 -18.07 -7.26 34.00
CA PHE A 172 -16.74 -6.92 33.52
C PHE A 172 -16.61 -5.41 33.41
N THR A 173 -15.39 -4.93 33.42
CA THR A 173 -15.07 -3.53 33.12
C THR A 173 -14.81 -3.40 31.63
N ALA A 174 -15.64 -2.60 30.96
CA ALA A 174 -15.46 -2.27 29.56
C ALA A 174 -14.18 -1.45 29.36
N PRO A 175 -13.41 -1.70 28.29
CA PRO A 175 -12.26 -0.87 27.99
C PRO A 175 -12.71 0.55 27.57
N ASP A 176 -12.02 1.56 28.05
CA ASP A 176 -12.14 2.97 27.64
C ASP A 176 -11.07 3.38 26.62
N LYS A 177 -10.15 2.46 26.36
CA LYS A 177 -9.01 2.63 25.43
C LYS A 177 -8.96 1.54 24.39
N THR A 178 -8.28 1.87 23.30
CA THR A 178 -7.88 0.93 22.28
C THR A 178 -6.64 0.16 22.71
N PHE A 179 -6.30 -0.92 21.99
CA PHE A 179 -5.12 -1.74 22.28
C PHE A 179 -3.80 -0.94 22.25
N ASP A 180 -3.73 0.10 21.44
CA ASP A 180 -2.56 1.00 21.34
C ASP A 180 -2.56 2.12 22.40
N GLY A 181 -3.56 2.15 23.28
CA GLY A 181 -3.67 3.13 24.37
C GLY A 181 -4.38 4.43 24.02
N SER A 182 -4.84 4.60 22.77
CA SER A 182 -5.65 5.75 22.35
C SER A 182 -7.06 5.70 22.98
N SER A 183 -7.77 6.84 23.00
CA SER A 183 -9.15 6.86 23.47
C SER A 183 -10.06 6.09 22.52
N LEU A 184 -10.91 5.24 23.09
CA LEU A 184 -11.89 4.48 22.33
C LEU A 184 -13.01 5.42 21.87
N THR A 185 -13.24 5.49 20.55
CA THR A 185 -14.30 6.30 19.94
C THR A 185 -15.31 5.39 19.24
N GLY A 186 -16.58 5.62 19.46
CA GLY A 186 -17.67 4.85 18.83
C GLY A 186 -18.32 3.82 19.78
N ASN A 187 -19.27 3.08 19.23
CA ASN A 187 -20.00 2.04 19.98
C ASN A 187 -19.23 0.73 19.98
N VAL A 188 -19.12 0.11 21.13
CA VAL A 188 -18.50 -1.22 21.29
C VAL A 188 -19.59 -2.23 21.60
N SER A 189 -19.61 -3.34 20.88
CA SER A 189 -20.46 -4.49 21.17
C SER A 189 -19.64 -5.60 21.81
N TYR A 190 -20.26 -6.35 22.69
CA TYR A 190 -19.64 -7.47 23.39
C TYR A 190 -20.39 -8.76 23.07
N THR A 191 -19.67 -9.80 22.79
CA THR A 191 -20.22 -11.16 22.62
C THR A 191 -19.59 -12.09 23.63
N LEU A 192 -20.42 -12.75 24.41
CA LEU A 192 -19.97 -13.75 25.36
C LEU A 192 -20.01 -15.14 24.70
N TYR A 193 -18.89 -15.84 24.74
CA TYR A 193 -18.78 -17.24 24.32
C TYR A 193 -18.65 -18.13 25.56
N ALA A 194 -19.46 -19.15 25.63
CA ALA A 194 -19.32 -20.24 26.62
C ALA A 194 -18.87 -21.50 25.90
N ASN A 195 -17.86 -22.17 26.43
CA ASN A 195 -17.46 -23.51 25.98
C ASN A 195 -18.15 -24.52 26.89
N GLU A 196 -18.67 -25.60 26.30
CA GLU A 196 -19.12 -26.79 27.00
C GLU A 196 -17.94 -27.64 27.43
#